data_26a9ad3494aa6876300a1221ee2a85a7
#
_entry.id   26a9ad3494aa6876300a1221ee2a85a7
#
_cell.length_a   1.000
_cell.length_b   1.000
_cell.length_c   1.000
_cell.angle_alpha   90.00
_cell.angle_beta   90.00
_cell.angle_gamma   90.00
#
_symmetry.space_group_name_H-M   'P 1'
#
loop_
_entity.id
_entity.type
_entity.pdbx_description
1 polymer ?
#
loop_
_entity_poly.entity_id
_entity_poly.type
_entity_poly.pdbx_seq_one_letter_code
_entity_poly.pdbx_strand_id
1 'polypeptide(L)'
;MHPAAGGAEKHLHRIFSKIVEMGHTVVLFTTMFPGAKEREVVDGIQVVRKGGDLMFQLTVALNLKKLDREFNFDVVVEDLNKLPVFAHWFVRKPLLVQMHHLWRKSIFSEALFPIAFGVWFFERIIPFFYRTQPFVVVSPSTKKELAEIGVDESRISVIYNGSEMPSVTVPLATSVAESRENVAGESARNPYFIWLSRVHRYKGIWTALEAFEIFSKKHPEVQLKIVGGGPLLKKLPAWIKSHGLEGKVKLTGFVPAARKYELLSSSLALLQTSYKEGWGLTVMEAAQLCKTTIASDVPGLRDSVRDGETGILFPSGDAPACASAMEKIYDDAELRANLGRNAKRYALTFSWEKSARETLELLERTVEGGVRK
;
A
#
# COMPACT_ATOMS: atom_id res chain seq x y z
N MET A 1 0.52 -10.44 13.31
CA MET A 1 0.74 -9.04 12.84
C MET A 1 -0.02 -8.06 13.70
N HIS A 2 0.36 -6.77 13.68
CA HIS A 2 -0.38 -5.71 14.38
C HIS A 2 -1.82 -5.59 13.86
N PRO A 3 -2.85 -5.40 14.70
CA PRO A 3 -4.25 -5.28 14.25
C PRO A 3 -4.49 -4.13 13.26
N ALA A 4 -3.67 -3.07 13.32
CA ALA A 4 -3.72 -1.93 12.41
C ALA A 4 -2.70 -2.01 11.26
N ALA A 5 -2.14 -3.21 10.98
CA ALA A 5 -1.16 -3.40 9.91
C ALA A 5 -1.68 -2.90 8.56
N GLY A 6 -0.83 -2.17 7.84
CA GLY A 6 -1.11 -1.63 6.51
C GLY A 6 -0.29 -2.31 5.42
N GLY A 7 -0.07 -1.58 4.32
CA GLY A 7 0.67 -2.09 3.17
C GLY A 7 2.15 -2.35 3.45
N ALA A 8 2.80 -1.50 4.25
CA ALA A 8 4.21 -1.65 4.60
C ALA A 8 4.45 -2.91 5.44
N GLU A 9 3.64 -3.13 6.47
CA GLU A 9 3.73 -4.31 7.32
C GLU A 9 3.42 -5.59 6.53
N LYS A 10 2.45 -5.55 5.59
CA LYS A 10 2.17 -6.67 4.69
C LYS A 10 3.37 -6.96 3.79
N HIS A 11 4.00 -5.92 3.23
CA HIS A 11 5.21 -6.04 2.40
C HIS A 11 6.34 -6.74 3.17
N LEU A 12 6.71 -6.21 4.35
CA LEU A 12 7.76 -6.79 5.18
C LEU A 12 7.46 -8.25 5.51
N HIS A 13 6.26 -8.53 5.99
CA HIS A 13 5.87 -9.88 6.36
C HIS A 13 5.97 -10.85 5.16
N ARG A 14 5.45 -10.47 3.98
CA ARG A 14 5.45 -11.33 2.78
C ARG A 14 6.83 -11.61 2.23
N ILE A 15 7.72 -10.63 2.24
CA ILE A 15 9.10 -10.80 1.76
C ILE A 15 9.91 -11.61 2.76
N PHE A 16 9.89 -11.22 4.03
CA PHE A 16 10.78 -11.81 5.01
C PHE A 16 10.34 -13.21 5.48
N SER A 17 9.04 -13.56 5.45
CA SER A 17 8.63 -14.95 5.64
C SER A 17 9.16 -15.87 4.54
N LYS A 18 9.19 -15.41 3.28
CA LYS A 18 9.78 -16.17 2.18
C LYS A 18 11.30 -16.28 2.28
N ILE A 19 11.98 -15.26 2.78
CA ILE A 19 13.43 -15.34 3.07
C ILE A 19 13.70 -16.37 4.18
N VAL A 20 12.80 -16.50 5.18
CA VAL A 20 12.87 -17.59 6.17
C VAL A 20 12.67 -18.96 5.50
N GLU A 21 11.69 -19.10 4.60
CA GLU A 21 11.48 -20.33 3.81
C GLU A 21 12.70 -20.73 2.98
N MET A 22 13.54 -19.76 2.56
CA MET A 22 14.82 -19.97 1.86
C MET A 22 15.97 -20.35 2.80
N GLY A 23 15.73 -20.51 4.12
CA GLY A 23 16.70 -21.00 5.09
C GLY A 23 17.43 -19.92 5.89
N HIS A 24 17.03 -18.65 5.79
CA HIS A 24 17.65 -17.54 6.52
C HIS A 24 16.92 -17.25 7.84
N THR A 25 17.68 -16.78 8.84
CA THR A 25 17.10 -16.31 10.10
C THR A 25 16.73 -14.83 9.98
N VAL A 26 15.48 -14.52 10.28
CA VAL A 26 14.97 -13.14 10.28
C VAL A 26 14.50 -12.75 11.66
N VAL A 27 14.98 -11.61 12.15
CA VAL A 27 14.55 -10.99 13.42
C VAL A 27 13.87 -9.66 13.12
N LEU A 28 12.59 -9.53 13.46
CA LEU A 28 11.85 -8.29 13.35
C LEU A 28 11.79 -7.58 14.71
N PHE A 29 12.44 -6.41 14.82
CA PHE A 29 12.32 -5.55 15.99
C PHE A 29 11.27 -4.46 15.75
N THR A 30 10.26 -4.39 16.61
CA THR A 30 9.10 -3.50 16.42
C THR A 30 8.51 -3.04 17.77
N THR A 31 7.47 -2.19 17.72
CA THR A 31 6.81 -1.65 18.91
C THR A 31 5.86 -2.66 19.57
N MET A 32 5.58 -2.43 20.85
CA MET A 32 4.52 -3.13 21.59
C MET A 32 3.15 -2.58 21.24
N PHE A 33 2.14 -3.43 21.30
CA PHE A 33 0.72 -3.03 21.26
C PHE A 33 -0.09 -3.86 22.29
N PRO A 34 -1.27 -3.41 22.71
CA PRO A 34 -2.09 -4.13 23.69
C PRO A 34 -2.36 -5.58 23.29
N GLY A 35 -2.03 -6.52 24.18
CA GLY A 35 -2.18 -7.96 23.95
C GLY A 35 -1.03 -8.63 23.19
N ALA A 36 -0.01 -7.89 22.73
CA ALA A 36 1.16 -8.48 22.07
C ALA A 36 2.14 -9.11 23.07
N LYS A 37 2.78 -10.20 22.66
CA LYS A 37 3.92 -10.78 23.41
C LYS A 37 5.20 -9.99 23.09
N GLU A 38 6.09 -9.86 24.08
CA GLU A 38 7.41 -9.24 23.87
C GLU A 38 8.24 -10.03 22.84
N ARG A 39 8.13 -11.35 22.86
CA ARG A 39 8.81 -12.25 21.92
C ARG A 39 7.86 -13.33 21.45
N GLU A 40 7.84 -13.55 20.16
CA GLU A 40 7.10 -14.64 19.52
C GLU A 40 7.71 -14.98 18.16
N VAL A 41 7.33 -16.09 17.58
CA VAL A 41 7.63 -16.46 16.20
C VAL A 41 6.34 -16.37 15.40
N VAL A 42 6.39 -15.63 14.27
CA VAL A 42 5.25 -15.45 13.35
C VAL A 42 5.71 -15.85 11.96
N ASP A 43 5.18 -16.93 11.42
CA ASP A 43 5.56 -17.48 10.10
C ASP A 43 7.09 -17.60 9.93
N GLY A 44 7.76 -18.12 10.98
CA GLY A 44 9.20 -18.31 11.04
C GLY A 44 10.03 -17.06 11.38
N ILE A 45 9.45 -15.87 11.32
CA ILE A 45 10.13 -14.61 11.71
C ILE A 45 10.15 -14.51 13.24
N GLN A 46 11.34 -14.30 13.82
CA GLN A 46 11.50 -14.02 15.23
C GLN A 46 11.13 -12.57 15.52
N VAL A 47 10.01 -12.35 16.18
CA VAL A 47 9.51 -11.00 16.48
C VAL A 47 9.89 -10.61 17.90
N VAL A 48 10.59 -9.50 18.04
CA VAL A 48 10.95 -8.87 19.31
C VAL A 48 10.26 -7.52 19.40
N ARG A 49 9.43 -7.30 20.40
CA ARG A 49 8.69 -6.04 20.60
C ARG A 49 9.16 -5.33 21.84
N LYS A 50 9.33 -4.01 21.72
CA LYS A 50 9.71 -3.18 22.85
C LYS A 50 9.29 -1.72 22.64
N GLY A 51 8.95 -1.03 23.74
CA GLY A 51 8.57 0.37 23.71
C GLY A 51 7.26 0.63 22.95
N GLY A 52 6.92 1.90 22.80
CA GLY A 52 5.77 2.37 22.04
C GLY A 52 6.19 3.25 20.84
N ASP A 53 5.25 3.60 19.99
CA ASP A 53 5.49 4.30 18.72
C ASP A 53 6.22 5.64 18.87
N LEU A 54 5.89 6.43 19.91
CA LEU A 54 6.47 7.77 20.11
C LEU A 54 7.95 7.76 20.47
N MET A 55 8.45 6.68 21.08
CA MET A 55 9.83 6.57 21.56
C MET A 55 10.59 5.44 20.85
N PHE A 56 10.12 5.00 19.69
CA PHE A 56 10.69 3.85 19.01
C PHE A 56 12.16 4.08 18.61
N GLN A 57 12.52 5.27 18.14
CA GLN A 57 13.89 5.61 17.78
C GLN A 57 14.85 5.43 18.99
N LEU A 58 14.44 5.93 20.16
CA LEU A 58 15.22 5.72 21.39
C LEU A 58 15.25 4.25 21.80
N THR A 59 14.15 3.54 21.64
CA THR A 59 14.06 2.11 21.93
C THR A 59 15.02 1.31 21.05
N VAL A 60 15.13 1.62 19.75
CA VAL A 60 16.12 1.01 18.85
C VAL A 60 17.54 1.33 19.31
N ALA A 61 17.84 2.60 19.59
CA ALA A 61 19.16 3.05 20.05
C ALA A 61 19.66 2.25 21.28
N LEU A 62 18.77 2.02 22.25
CA LEU A 62 19.11 1.33 23.51
C LEU A 62 19.19 -0.20 23.38
N ASN A 63 18.56 -0.80 22.38
CA ASN A 63 18.42 -2.26 22.30
C ASN A 63 19.16 -2.90 21.11
N LEU A 64 19.45 -2.18 20.04
CA LEU A 64 19.98 -2.74 18.81
C LEU A 64 21.33 -3.46 19.01
N LYS A 65 22.25 -2.87 19.80
CA LYS A 65 23.52 -3.53 20.18
C LYS A 65 23.32 -4.82 20.95
N LYS A 66 22.31 -4.89 21.81
CA LYS A 66 22.01 -6.11 22.57
C LYS A 66 21.48 -7.19 21.66
N LEU A 67 20.57 -6.81 20.75
CA LEU A 67 20.02 -7.72 19.74
C LEU A 67 21.12 -8.23 18.80
N ASP A 68 22.04 -7.36 18.35
CA ASP A 68 23.16 -7.78 17.53
C ASP A 68 24.07 -8.80 18.24
N ARG A 69 24.34 -8.62 19.54
CA ARG A 69 25.10 -9.61 20.31
C ARG A 69 24.36 -10.93 20.50
N GLU A 70 23.04 -10.88 20.62
CA GLU A 70 22.20 -12.06 20.82
C GLU A 70 22.05 -12.89 19.54
N PHE A 71 21.81 -12.22 18.41
CA PHE A 71 21.48 -12.88 17.14
C PHE A 71 22.65 -12.89 16.14
N ASN A 72 23.69 -12.11 16.36
CA ASN A 72 24.84 -11.95 15.48
C ASN A 72 24.44 -11.66 14.02
N PHE A 73 23.78 -10.53 13.80
CA PHE A 73 23.28 -10.16 12.46
C PHE A 73 24.39 -10.08 11.40
N ASP A 74 24.12 -10.55 10.19
CA ASP A 74 24.96 -10.32 9.02
C ASP A 74 24.65 -8.97 8.39
N VAL A 75 23.37 -8.56 8.38
CA VAL A 75 22.87 -7.32 7.80
C VAL A 75 21.69 -6.78 8.61
N VAL A 76 21.53 -5.47 8.60
CA VAL A 76 20.37 -4.80 9.18
C VAL A 76 19.55 -4.17 8.06
N VAL A 77 18.23 -4.31 8.13
CA VAL A 77 17.29 -3.60 7.27
C VAL A 77 16.56 -2.55 8.10
N GLU A 78 16.71 -1.29 7.72
CA GLU A 78 15.98 -0.19 8.34
C GLU A 78 14.77 0.17 7.48
N ASP A 79 13.56 -0.14 7.96
CA ASP A 79 12.32 0.28 7.32
C ASP A 79 12.00 1.73 7.67
N LEU A 80 12.37 2.64 6.77
CA LEU A 80 12.22 4.07 6.95
C LEU A 80 10.82 4.51 6.51
N ASN A 81 9.88 4.50 7.46
CA ASN A 81 8.47 4.80 7.17
C ASN A 81 8.12 6.28 7.40
N LYS A 82 8.61 6.92 8.47
CA LYS A 82 8.38 8.35 8.79
C LYS A 82 9.65 9.04 9.27
N LEU A 83 10.22 8.54 10.35
CA LEU A 83 11.42 9.07 10.96
C LEU A 83 12.51 8.02 10.95
N PRO A 84 13.75 8.39 10.59
CA PRO A 84 14.87 7.47 10.60
C PRO A 84 15.21 7.04 12.04
N VAL A 85 15.66 5.79 12.17
CA VAL A 85 16.18 5.27 13.44
C VAL A 85 17.71 5.30 13.50
N PHE A 86 18.38 5.59 12.36
CA PHE A 86 19.83 5.69 12.25
C PHE A 86 20.56 4.46 12.78
N ALA A 87 20.12 3.26 12.39
CA ALA A 87 20.63 1.98 12.88
C ALA A 87 22.18 1.87 12.76
N HIS A 88 22.78 2.44 11.71
CA HIS A 88 24.23 2.46 11.47
C HIS A 88 25.05 3.23 12.52
N TRP A 89 24.42 4.03 13.37
CA TRP A 89 25.10 4.67 14.50
C TRP A 89 25.29 3.75 15.70
N PHE A 90 24.47 2.70 15.77
CA PHE A 90 24.44 1.81 16.94
C PHE A 90 25.12 0.47 16.70
N VAL A 91 25.15 -0.02 15.46
CA VAL A 91 25.81 -1.27 15.08
C VAL A 91 26.68 -1.08 13.83
N ARG A 92 27.82 -1.79 13.81
CA ARG A 92 28.75 -1.77 12.67
C ARG A 92 28.46 -2.96 11.73
N LYS A 93 27.21 -3.02 11.26
CA LYS A 93 26.77 -4.06 10.32
C LYS A 93 26.38 -3.40 9.01
N PRO A 94 26.50 -4.09 7.88
CA PRO A 94 25.93 -3.64 6.61
C PRO A 94 24.46 -3.24 6.81
N LEU A 95 24.04 -2.14 6.20
CA LEU A 95 22.69 -1.59 6.34
C LEU A 95 22.04 -1.40 4.97
N LEU A 96 20.86 -1.97 4.79
CA LEU A 96 19.95 -1.68 3.68
C LEU A 96 18.81 -0.80 4.20
N VAL A 97 18.50 0.29 3.51
CA VAL A 97 17.39 1.18 3.85
C VAL A 97 16.20 0.86 2.96
N GLN A 98 15.10 0.38 3.56
CA GLN A 98 13.83 0.13 2.88
C GLN A 98 12.98 1.39 2.95
N MET A 99 12.41 1.83 1.81
CA MET A 99 11.49 2.95 1.78
C MET A 99 10.27 2.66 0.91
N HIS A 100 9.07 2.85 1.46
CA HIS A 100 7.81 2.61 0.75
C HIS A 100 7.35 3.82 -0.04
N HIS A 101 7.49 5.02 0.49
CA HIS A 101 7.20 6.31 -0.15
C HIS A 101 7.75 7.46 0.68
N LEU A 102 7.91 8.61 0.07
CA LEU A 102 8.19 9.87 0.76
C LEU A 102 6.87 10.62 1.00
N TRP A 103 6.71 11.19 2.17
CA TRP A 103 5.53 12.02 2.49
C TRP A 103 5.60 13.38 1.81
N ARG A 104 6.78 13.96 1.75
CA ARG A 104 6.99 15.31 1.20
C ARG A 104 5.99 16.31 1.82
N LYS A 105 5.36 17.16 0.99
CA LYS A 105 4.36 18.12 1.47
C LYS A 105 3.04 17.51 1.92
N SER A 106 2.72 16.29 1.52
CA SER A 106 1.45 15.63 1.89
C SER A 106 1.31 15.38 3.39
N ILE A 107 2.43 15.31 4.13
CA ILE A 107 2.42 15.13 5.59
C ILE A 107 1.70 16.26 6.32
N PHE A 108 1.71 17.49 5.78
CA PHE A 108 1.06 18.65 6.41
C PHE A 108 -0.49 18.54 6.41
N SER A 109 -1.06 17.65 5.59
CA SER A 109 -2.50 17.36 5.63
C SER A 109 -2.87 16.27 6.64
N GLU A 110 -1.88 15.51 7.15
CA GLU A 110 -2.11 14.31 7.98
C GLU A 110 -1.70 14.48 9.44
N ALA A 111 -0.77 15.38 9.73
CA ALA A 111 -0.23 15.57 11.06
C ALA A 111 -0.22 17.04 11.48
N LEU A 112 -0.19 17.28 12.80
CA LEU A 112 0.00 18.62 13.36
C LEU A 112 1.32 19.20 12.89
N PHE A 113 1.35 20.53 12.69
CA PHE A 113 2.48 21.24 12.09
C PHE A 113 3.86 20.86 12.64
N PRO A 114 4.11 20.76 13.96
CA PRO A 114 5.44 20.39 14.48
C PRO A 114 5.89 18.99 14.03
N ILE A 115 4.95 18.01 14.02
CA ILE A 115 5.22 16.64 13.58
C ILE A 115 5.43 16.60 12.06
N ALA A 116 4.53 17.26 11.32
CA ALA A 116 4.62 17.35 9.86
C ALA A 116 5.93 18.00 9.40
N PHE A 117 6.33 19.09 10.05
CA PHE A 117 7.60 19.76 9.77
C PHE A 117 8.79 18.87 10.08
N GLY A 118 8.76 18.15 11.22
CA GLY A 118 9.79 17.18 11.58
C GLY A 118 9.97 16.11 10.51
N VAL A 119 8.90 15.44 10.09
CA VAL A 119 8.95 14.39 9.03
C VAL A 119 9.47 14.99 7.72
N TRP A 120 8.93 16.11 7.27
CA TRP A 120 9.35 16.79 6.05
C TRP A 120 10.83 17.21 6.08
N PHE A 121 11.30 17.71 7.23
CA PHE A 121 12.69 18.08 7.42
C PHE A 121 13.62 16.87 7.40
N PHE A 122 13.27 15.80 8.14
CA PHE A 122 14.06 14.57 8.16
C PHE A 122 14.16 13.92 6.78
N GLU A 123 13.10 13.92 5.97
CA GLU A 123 13.18 13.43 4.59
C GLU A 123 14.24 14.18 3.76
N ARG A 124 14.39 15.49 3.94
CA ARG A 124 15.38 16.29 3.21
C ARG A 124 16.82 16.03 3.61
N ILE A 125 17.05 15.59 4.84
CA ILE A 125 18.40 15.33 5.34
C ILE A 125 18.82 13.87 5.23
N ILE A 126 17.94 12.97 4.74
CA ILE A 126 18.26 11.57 4.46
C ILE A 126 19.56 11.43 3.66
N PRO A 127 19.79 12.14 2.52
CA PRO A 127 21.01 11.99 1.73
C PRO A 127 22.28 12.32 2.51
N PHE A 128 22.18 13.22 3.49
CA PHE A 128 23.31 13.60 4.31
C PHE A 128 23.69 12.51 5.33
N PHE A 129 22.72 11.86 5.95
CA PHE A 129 22.97 10.85 6.97
C PHE A 129 23.18 9.44 6.39
N TYR A 130 22.55 9.11 5.27
CA TYR A 130 22.67 7.81 4.60
C TYR A 130 23.52 7.90 3.34
N ARG A 131 24.76 8.44 3.48
CA ARG A 131 25.67 8.75 2.35
C ARG A 131 26.14 7.53 1.58
N THR A 132 26.28 6.38 2.22
CA THR A 132 26.89 5.18 1.65
C THR A 132 25.94 3.99 1.61
N GLN A 133 24.80 4.09 2.28
CA GLN A 133 23.86 2.99 2.41
C GLN A 133 23.07 2.80 1.11
N PRO A 134 22.90 1.53 0.66
CA PRO A 134 21.96 1.21 -0.40
C PRO A 134 20.51 1.40 0.06
N PHE A 135 19.67 1.78 -0.90
CA PHE A 135 18.23 1.91 -0.71
C PHE A 135 17.48 0.89 -1.55
N VAL A 136 16.37 0.41 -1.03
CA VAL A 136 15.38 -0.34 -1.78
C VAL A 136 14.03 0.34 -1.68
N VAL A 137 13.36 0.49 -2.82
CA VAL A 137 12.06 1.15 -2.94
C VAL A 137 11.09 0.27 -3.72
N VAL A 138 9.79 0.53 -3.55
CA VAL A 138 8.73 -0.32 -4.11
C VAL A 138 8.26 0.11 -5.50
N SER A 139 8.75 1.25 -6.03
CA SER A 139 8.34 1.76 -7.34
C SER A 139 9.36 2.71 -7.97
N PRO A 140 9.36 2.85 -9.32
CA PRO A 140 10.18 3.84 -10.03
C PRO A 140 9.88 5.28 -9.59
N SER A 141 8.62 5.61 -9.32
CA SER A 141 8.25 6.93 -8.82
C SER A 141 8.90 7.23 -7.46
N THR A 142 8.95 6.26 -6.54
CA THR A 142 9.63 6.44 -5.25
C THR A 142 11.15 6.56 -5.44
N LYS A 143 11.75 5.82 -6.39
CA LYS A 143 13.17 5.99 -6.76
C LYS A 143 13.44 7.42 -7.22
N LYS A 144 12.62 7.94 -8.14
CA LYS A 144 12.75 9.31 -8.64
C LYS A 144 12.61 10.34 -7.51
N GLU A 145 11.65 10.18 -6.62
CA GLU A 145 11.47 11.09 -5.47
C GLU A 145 12.68 11.09 -4.52
N LEU A 146 13.33 9.92 -4.30
CA LEU A 146 14.55 9.83 -3.50
C LEU A 146 15.74 10.50 -4.20
N ALA A 147 15.89 10.30 -5.51
CA ALA A 147 16.93 10.98 -6.30
C ALA A 147 16.75 12.50 -6.29
N GLU A 148 15.52 13.00 -6.39
CA GLU A 148 15.20 14.43 -6.32
C GLU A 148 15.57 15.10 -4.99
N ILE A 149 15.63 14.36 -3.89
CA ILE A 149 16.11 14.89 -2.60
C ILE A 149 17.63 14.74 -2.42
N GLY A 150 18.31 14.11 -3.40
CA GLY A 150 19.79 14.02 -3.44
C GLY A 150 20.38 12.67 -3.09
N VAL A 151 19.61 11.60 -3.05
CA VAL A 151 20.15 10.22 -2.97
C VAL A 151 20.65 9.82 -4.35
N ASP A 152 21.90 9.33 -4.44
CA ASP A 152 22.48 8.84 -5.69
C ASP A 152 21.66 7.66 -6.26
N GLU A 153 21.19 7.79 -7.50
CA GLU A 153 20.35 6.79 -8.17
C GLU A 153 20.98 5.41 -8.27
N SER A 154 22.31 5.35 -8.35
CA SER A 154 23.07 4.08 -8.42
C SER A 154 22.92 3.24 -7.14
N ARG A 155 22.57 3.86 -6.03
CA ARG A 155 22.33 3.23 -4.73
C ARG A 155 20.86 2.87 -4.49
N ILE A 156 19.95 3.18 -5.42
CA ILE A 156 18.53 2.95 -5.26
C ILE A 156 18.08 1.80 -6.16
N SER A 157 17.78 0.66 -5.55
CA SER A 157 17.18 -0.49 -6.23
C SER A 157 15.67 -0.43 -6.15
N VAL A 158 14.98 -0.78 -7.24
CA VAL A 158 13.52 -0.91 -7.27
C VAL A 158 13.17 -2.39 -7.17
N ILE A 159 12.46 -2.78 -6.11
CA ILE A 159 11.90 -4.11 -5.93
C ILE A 159 10.40 -3.96 -5.70
N TYR A 160 9.62 -4.39 -6.69
CA TYR A 160 8.16 -4.22 -6.64
C TYR A 160 7.53 -5.09 -5.56
N ASN A 161 6.40 -4.64 -5.04
CA ASN A 161 5.54 -5.49 -4.21
C ASN A 161 4.96 -6.63 -5.04
N GLY A 162 4.96 -7.81 -4.48
CA GLY A 162 4.32 -8.95 -5.09
C GLY A 162 2.79 -8.81 -5.16
N SER A 163 2.21 -9.54 -6.07
CA SER A 163 0.78 -9.74 -6.21
C SER A 163 0.48 -11.24 -6.11
N GLU A 164 -0.62 -11.58 -5.48
CA GLU A 164 -1.04 -12.98 -5.33
C GLU A 164 -2.55 -13.09 -5.46
N MET A 165 -3.01 -14.21 -6.01
CA MET A 165 -4.44 -14.57 -5.95
C MET A 165 -4.84 -14.77 -4.49
N PRO A 166 -6.01 -14.24 -4.08
CA PRO A 166 -6.52 -14.54 -2.75
C PRO A 166 -6.71 -16.06 -2.59
N SER A 167 -6.25 -16.61 -1.47
CA SER A 167 -6.44 -18.01 -1.09
C SER A 167 -7.91 -18.38 -0.76
N VAL A 168 -8.84 -17.51 -1.17
CA VAL A 168 -10.28 -17.67 -0.96
C VAL A 168 -10.92 -18.07 -2.28
N THR A 169 -11.79 -19.07 -2.26
CA THR A 169 -12.61 -19.41 -3.44
C THR A 169 -13.57 -18.26 -3.72
N VAL A 170 -13.16 -17.37 -4.64
CA VAL A 170 -13.99 -16.28 -5.13
C VAL A 170 -14.52 -16.72 -6.50
N PRO A 171 -15.83 -16.64 -6.77
CA PRO A 171 -16.34 -16.90 -8.12
C PRO A 171 -15.69 -15.92 -9.09
N LEU A 172 -14.78 -16.41 -9.94
CA LEU A 172 -14.17 -15.63 -11.01
C LEU A 172 -15.09 -15.75 -12.23
N ALA A 173 -15.64 -14.64 -12.66
CA ALA A 173 -16.28 -14.59 -13.98
C ALA A 173 -15.18 -14.67 -15.05
N THR A 174 -15.05 -15.82 -15.70
CA THR A 174 -14.00 -16.11 -16.68
C THR A 174 -14.33 -15.64 -18.08
N SER A 175 -15.60 -15.29 -18.34
CA SER A 175 -16.07 -14.76 -19.65
C SER A 175 -17.05 -13.59 -19.47
N VAL A 176 -17.24 -12.79 -20.54
CA VAL A 176 -18.23 -11.72 -20.57
C VAL A 176 -19.66 -12.26 -20.42
N ALA A 177 -19.90 -13.50 -20.88
CA ALA A 177 -21.19 -14.21 -20.72
C ALA A 177 -21.38 -14.66 -19.26
N GLU A 178 -20.37 -15.27 -18.64
CA GLU A 178 -20.40 -15.66 -17.21
C GLU A 178 -20.43 -14.45 -16.28
N SER A 179 -19.87 -13.30 -16.73
CA SER A 179 -20.02 -12.02 -16.01
C SER A 179 -21.48 -11.55 -15.96
N ARG A 180 -22.31 -11.95 -16.94
CA ARG A 180 -23.75 -11.64 -16.94
C ARG A 180 -24.57 -12.65 -16.13
N GLU A 181 -24.19 -13.91 -16.06
CA GLU A 181 -24.96 -14.95 -15.37
C GLU A 181 -24.57 -15.17 -13.91
N ASN A 182 -23.29 -15.15 -13.56
CA ASN A 182 -22.81 -15.37 -12.18
C ASN A 182 -22.82 -14.11 -11.30
N VAL A 183 -22.89 -12.91 -11.91
CA VAL A 183 -23.20 -11.64 -11.23
C VAL A 183 -24.72 -11.44 -11.10
N ALA A 184 -25.54 -12.38 -11.62
CA ALA A 184 -27.01 -12.34 -11.60
C ALA A 184 -27.68 -12.47 -10.21
N GLY A 185 -26.87 -12.55 -9.14
CA GLY A 185 -27.33 -12.37 -7.76
C GLY A 185 -27.58 -10.90 -7.40
N GLU A 186 -27.30 -10.56 -6.19
CA GLU A 186 -27.52 -9.22 -5.58
C GLU A 186 -26.74 -8.07 -6.32
N SER A 187 -25.64 -8.40 -7.01
CA SER A 187 -24.76 -7.43 -7.70
C SER A 187 -25.30 -6.98 -9.07
N ALA A 188 -26.10 -7.80 -9.76
CA ALA A 188 -26.76 -7.41 -11.00
C ALA A 188 -27.96 -6.48 -10.76
N ARG A 189 -28.55 -6.55 -9.57
CA ARG A 189 -29.66 -5.69 -9.16
C ARG A 189 -29.22 -4.34 -8.64
N ASN A 190 -27.98 -4.24 -8.10
CA ASN A 190 -27.43 -2.99 -7.53
C ASN A 190 -25.92 -2.89 -7.87
N PRO A 191 -25.54 -2.46 -9.09
CA PRO A 191 -24.14 -2.27 -9.46
C PRO A 191 -23.46 -1.25 -8.55
N TYR A 192 -22.16 -1.44 -8.28
CA TYR A 192 -21.44 -0.53 -7.39
C TYR A 192 -19.97 -0.37 -7.74
N PHE A 193 -19.45 0.83 -7.48
CA PHE A 193 -18.02 1.08 -7.34
C PHE A 193 -17.58 0.80 -5.92
N ILE A 194 -16.32 0.39 -5.75
CA ILE A 194 -15.74 0.15 -4.43
C ILE A 194 -14.57 1.08 -4.19
N TRP A 195 -14.57 1.72 -3.01
CA TRP A 195 -13.42 2.40 -2.47
C TRP A 195 -12.87 1.56 -1.30
N LEU A 196 -11.61 1.10 -1.41
CA LEU A 196 -11.02 0.14 -0.48
C LEU A 196 -9.70 0.68 0.05
N SER A 197 -9.71 1.23 1.26
CA SER A 197 -8.50 1.78 1.88
C SER A 197 -8.73 2.07 3.37
N ARG A 198 -7.64 2.46 4.08
CA ARG A 198 -7.77 3.12 5.38
C ARG A 198 -8.42 4.47 5.19
N VAL A 199 -9.44 4.79 6.00
CA VAL A 199 -10.23 6.03 5.88
C VAL A 199 -9.45 7.20 6.51
N HIS A 200 -8.38 7.61 5.82
CA HIS A 200 -7.49 8.72 6.13
C HIS A 200 -7.61 9.83 5.08
N ARG A 201 -7.20 11.06 5.43
CA ARG A 201 -7.32 12.21 4.53
C ARG A 201 -6.51 12.02 3.24
N TYR A 202 -5.25 11.57 3.35
CA TYR A 202 -4.38 11.38 2.19
C TYR A 202 -4.85 10.27 1.23
N LYS A 203 -5.80 9.43 1.65
CA LYS A 203 -6.43 8.41 0.78
C LYS A 203 -7.55 8.97 -0.09
N GLY A 204 -7.86 10.28 0.02
CA GLY A 204 -8.73 10.99 -0.91
C GLY A 204 -10.20 10.58 -0.85
N ILE A 205 -10.70 10.15 0.33
CA ILE A 205 -12.10 9.73 0.48
C ILE A 205 -13.10 10.79 0.05
N TRP A 206 -12.77 12.07 0.28
CA TRP A 206 -13.66 13.17 -0.11
C TRP A 206 -13.78 13.30 -1.63
N THR A 207 -12.66 13.17 -2.36
CA THR A 207 -12.67 13.14 -3.84
C THR A 207 -13.53 12.01 -4.38
N ALA A 208 -13.48 10.81 -3.76
CA ALA A 208 -14.32 9.69 -4.16
C ALA A 208 -15.81 9.96 -3.92
N LEU A 209 -16.16 10.58 -2.78
CA LEU A 209 -17.54 10.93 -2.43
C LEU A 209 -18.10 12.03 -3.33
N GLU A 210 -17.35 13.10 -3.57
CA GLU A 210 -17.70 14.19 -4.47
C GLU A 210 -17.87 13.71 -5.92
N ALA A 211 -16.96 12.86 -6.40
CA ALA A 211 -17.07 12.23 -7.71
C ALA A 211 -18.31 11.35 -7.82
N PHE A 212 -18.60 10.57 -6.79
CA PHE A 212 -19.79 9.74 -6.77
C PHE A 212 -21.08 10.57 -6.68
N GLU A 213 -21.07 11.69 -5.98
CA GLU A 213 -22.21 12.62 -5.96
C GLU A 213 -22.53 13.11 -7.37
N ILE A 214 -21.51 13.54 -8.13
CA ILE A 214 -21.68 13.97 -9.52
C ILE A 214 -22.22 12.82 -10.38
N PHE A 215 -21.57 11.66 -10.32
CA PHE A 215 -21.92 10.47 -11.09
C PHE A 215 -23.35 9.97 -10.79
N SER A 216 -23.76 9.92 -9.53
CA SER A 216 -25.03 9.36 -9.08
C SER A 216 -26.26 10.21 -9.46
N LYS A 217 -26.07 11.43 -9.96
CA LYS A 217 -27.16 12.26 -10.50
C LYS A 217 -27.70 11.70 -11.82
N LYS A 218 -26.79 11.09 -12.63
CA LYS A 218 -27.16 10.44 -13.89
C LYS A 218 -27.47 8.95 -13.71
N HIS A 219 -26.86 8.28 -12.72
CA HIS A 219 -26.93 6.85 -12.48
C HIS A 219 -27.42 6.55 -11.04
N PRO A 220 -28.68 6.85 -10.70
CA PRO A 220 -29.21 6.75 -9.34
C PRO A 220 -29.28 5.31 -8.81
N GLU A 221 -29.25 4.29 -9.69
CA GLU A 221 -29.28 2.87 -9.37
C GLU A 221 -27.92 2.32 -8.89
N VAL A 222 -26.82 3.05 -9.18
CA VAL A 222 -25.48 2.61 -8.82
C VAL A 222 -25.16 3.01 -7.38
N GLN A 223 -24.39 2.17 -6.68
CA GLN A 223 -23.94 2.43 -5.31
C GLN A 223 -22.42 2.69 -5.25
N LEU A 224 -21.98 3.30 -4.16
CA LEU A 224 -20.59 3.35 -3.74
C LEU A 224 -20.43 2.58 -2.43
N LYS A 225 -19.58 1.55 -2.40
CA LYS A 225 -19.23 0.84 -1.17
C LYS A 225 -17.87 1.32 -0.68
N ILE A 226 -17.83 1.83 0.56
CA ILE A 226 -16.61 2.28 1.23
C ILE A 226 -16.20 1.21 2.22
N VAL A 227 -15.06 0.56 1.95
CA VAL A 227 -14.53 -0.55 2.73
C VAL A 227 -13.24 -0.13 3.43
N GLY A 228 -13.21 -0.25 4.75
CA GLY A 228 -12.06 0.06 5.59
C GLY A 228 -12.41 0.88 6.81
N GLY A 229 -11.44 0.97 7.72
CA GLY A 229 -11.54 1.74 8.95
C GLY A 229 -10.58 2.92 8.96
N GLY A 230 -10.78 3.86 9.87
CA GLY A 230 -9.88 4.99 10.05
C GLY A 230 -10.54 6.19 10.72
N PRO A 231 -9.76 7.22 11.06
CA PRO A 231 -10.22 8.34 11.87
C PRO A 231 -11.34 9.16 11.23
N LEU A 232 -11.41 9.20 9.89
CA LEU A 232 -12.46 9.95 9.19
C LEU A 232 -13.78 9.19 9.08
N LEU A 233 -13.81 7.87 9.33
CA LEU A 233 -15.02 7.06 9.16
C LEU A 233 -16.24 7.64 9.91
N LYS A 234 -16.03 8.17 11.11
CA LYS A 234 -17.08 8.78 11.93
C LYS A 234 -17.68 10.07 11.34
N LYS A 235 -16.97 10.73 10.42
CA LYS A 235 -17.42 11.98 9.77
C LYS A 235 -18.24 11.73 8.50
N LEU A 236 -18.13 10.55 7.90
CA LEU A 236 -18.76 10.23 6.62
C LEU A 236 -20.30 10.22 6.68
N PRO A 237 -20.98 9.66 7.72
CA PRO A 237 -22.44 9.65 7.76
C PRO A 237 -23.08 11.04 7.68
N ALA A 238 -22.52 12.02 8.38
CA ALA A 238 -23.03 13.40 8.36
C ALA A 238 -22.87 14.02 6.97
N TRP A 239 -21.74 13.80 6.31
CA TRP A 239 -21.48 14.29 4.96
C TRP A 239 -22.40 13.62 3.94
N ILE A 240 -22.55 12.29 3.99
CA ILE A 240 -23.43 11.50 3.10
C ILE A 240 -24.87 12.03 3.19
N LYS A 241 -25.35 12.29 4.42
CA LYS A 241 -26.70 12.82 4.64
C LYS A 241 -26.87 14.24 4.08
N SER A 242 -25.91 15.13 4.33
CA SER A 242 -25.99 16.53 3.84
C SER A 242 -25.92 16.66 2.31
N HIS A 243 -25.45 15.61 1.60
CA HIS A 243 -25.37 15.58 0.12
C HIS A 243 -26.43 14.65 -0.51
N GLY A 244 -27.43 14.18 0.27
CA GLY A 244 -28.53 13.36 -0.26
C GLY A 244 -28.10 11.99 -0.82
N LEU A 245 -27.01 11.43 -0.30
CA LEU A 245 -26.45 10.15 -0.75
C LEU A 245 -26.81 8.98 0.17
N GLU A 246 -27.77 9.19 1.07
CA GLU A 246 -28.30 8.13 1.94
C GLU A 246 -28.88 6.99 1.08
N GLY A 247 -28.55 5.75 1.44
CA GLY A 247 -28.93 4.56 0.65
C GLY A 247 -28.05 4.28 -0.56
N LYS A 248 -27.40 5.28 -1.16
CA LYS A 248 -26.49 5.10 -2.30
C LYS A 248 -25.03 4.82 -1.87
N VAL A 249 -24.56 5.40 -0.76
CA VAL A 249 -23.24 5.14 -0.19
C VAL A 249 -23.37 4.19 0.99
N LYS A 250 -22.63 3.08 0.93
CA LYS A 250 -22.60 2.04 1.97
C LYS A 250 -21.24 2.03 2.67
N LEU A 251 -21.24 2.25 3.98
CA LEU A 251 -20.06 2.17 4.85
C LEU A 251 -20.01 0.77 5.48
N THR A 252 -19.01 -0.05 5.11
CA THR A 252 -18.87 -1.41 5.67
C THR A 252 -17.95 -1.47 6.89
N GLY A 253 -17.11 -0.44 7.09
CA GLY A 253 -16.03 -0.52 8.04
C GLY A 253 -14.96 -1.53 7.63
N PHE A 254 -14.18 -2.01 8.60
CA PHE A 254 -13.22 -3.08 8.36
C PHE A 254 -13.94 -4.41 8.15
N VAL A 255 -13.53 -5.17 7.14
CA VAL A 255 -14.09 -6.49 6.81
C VAL A 255 -12.98 -7.54 6.76
N PRO A 256 -13.28 -8.83 7.07
CA PRO A 256 -12.34 -9.94 6.87
C PRO A 256 -11.91 -10.08 5.40
N ALA A 257 -10.75 -10.71 5.17
CA ALA A 257 -10.18 -10.85 3.83
C ALA A 257 -11.14 -11.50 2.82
N ALA A 258 -11.84 -12.57 3.21
CA ALA A 258 -12.83 -13.22 2.34
C ALA A 258 -13.90 -12.24 1.85
N ARG A 259 -14.50 -11.47 2.76
CA ARG A 259 -15.54 -10.48 2.42
C ARG A 259 -14.97 -9.32 1.59
N LYS A 260 -13.73 -8.92 1.84
CA LYS A 260 -13.02 -7.91 1.03
C LYS A 260 -12.94 -8.35 -0.44
N TYR A 261 -12.48 -9.57 -0.67
CA TYR A 261 -12.32 -10.08 -2.04
C TYR A 261 -13.67 -10.36 -2.73
N GLU A 262 -14.67 -10.80 -2.00
CA GLU A 262 -16.04 -10.93 -2.50
C GLU A 262 -16.60 -9.57 -2.97
N LEU A 263 -16.48 -8.53 -2.14
CA LEU A 263 -16.91 -7.17 -2.48
C LEU A 263 -16.13 -6.62 -3.68
N LEU A 264 -14.83 -6.88 -3.73
CA LEU A 264 -13.98 -6.40 -4.81
C LEU A 264 -14.28 -7.12 -6.13
N SER A 265 -14.48 -8.44 -6.10
CA SER A 265 -14.79 -9.24 -7.30
C SER A 265 -16.14 -8.89 -7.93
N SER A 266 -17.11 -8.46 -7.13
CA SER A 266 -18.46 -8.08 -7.57
C SER A 266 -18.61 -6.61 -7.93
N SER A 267 -17.55 -5.78 -7.76
CA SER A 267 -17.59 -4.35 -8.09
C SER A 267 -17.46 -4.08 -9.59
N LEU A 268 -17.91 -2.91 -10.04
CA LEU A 268 -17.64 -2.38 -11.38
C LEU A 268 -16.14 -2.08 -11.56
N ALA A 269 -15.59 -1.31 -10.62
CA ALA A 269 -14.19 -0.95 -10.57
C ALA A 269 -13.79 -0.52 -9.16
N LEU A 270 -12.48 -0.53 -8.88
CA LEU A 270 -11.88 0.07 -7.70
C LEU A 270 -11.68 1.57 -7.91
N LEU A 271 -12.07 2.39 -6.92
CA LEU A 271 -11.69 3.81 -6.86
C LEU A 271 -10.50 3.96 -5.91
N GLN A 272 -9.39 4.49 -6.41
CA GLN A 272 -8.17 4.74 -5.65
C GLN A 272 -7.79 6.22 -5.75
N THR A 273 -8.45 7.05 -4.97
CA THR A 273 -8.40 8.52 -5.05
C THR A 273 -7.30 9.15 -4.17
N SER A 274 -6.26 8.38 -3.83
CA SER A 274 -5.20 8.80 -2.91
C SER A 274 -4.40 10.00 -3.45
N TYR A 275 -4.02 10.92 -2.56
CA TYR A 275 -3.07 11.99 -2.86
C TYR A 275 -1.62 11.53 -2.81
N LYS A 276 -1.35 10.38 -2.18
CA LYS A 276 -0.03 9.76 -2.05
C LYS A 276 -0.12 8.25 -1.91
N GLU A 277 0.70 7.56 -2.69
CA GLU A 277 0.91 6.10 -2.64
C GLU A 277 2.36 5.75 -2.97
N GLY A 278 2.83 4.61 -2.43
CA GLY A 278 4.10 4.05 -2.84
C GLY A 278 3.96 3.07 -4.00
N TRP A 279 2.85 2.29 -4.02
CA TRP A 279 2.56 1.29 -5.06
C TRP A 279 1.05 1.10 -5.27
N GLY A 280 0.27 0.92 -4.21
CA GLY A 280 -1.16 0.59 -4.32
C GLY A 280 -1.43 -0.91 -4.32
N LEU A 281 -1.19 -1.60 -3.20
CA LEU A 281 -1.47 -3.03 -3.08
C LEU A 281 -2.93 -3.39 -3.40
N THR A 282 -3.88 -2.52 -3.07
CA THR A 282 -5.30 -2.71 -3.39
C THR A 282 -5.57 -2.69 -4.90
N VAL A 283 -4.78 -1.93 -5.68
CA VAL A 283 -4.84 -1.95 -7.15
C VAL A 283 -4.45 -3.33 -7.66
N MET A 284 -3.37 -3.91 -7.14
CA MET A 284 -2.93 -5.25 -7.52
C MET A 284 -3.94 -6.32 -7.07
N GLU A 285 -4.55 -6.19 -5.90
CA GLU A 285 -5.62 -7.07 -5.41
C GLU A 285 -6.86 -7.02 -6.35
N ALA A 286 -7.25 -5.83 -6.82
CA ALA A 286 -8.33 -5.68 -7.81
C ALA A 286 -7.95 -6.31 -9.16
N ALA A 287 -6.73 -6.05 -9.62
CA ALA A 287 -6.20 -6.58 -10.87
C ALA A 287 -6.18 -8.11 -10.91
N GLN A 288 -5.80 -8.78 -9.81
CA GLN A 288 -5.86 -10.24 -9.70
C GLN A 288 -7.28 -10.81 -9.92
N LEU A 289 -8.30 -10.02 -9.60
CA LEU A 289 -9.71 -10.36 -9.79
C LEU A 289 -10.28 -9.85 -11.13
N CYS A 290 -9.44 -9.50 -12.09
CA CYS A 290 -9.86 -8.89 -13.38
C CYS A 290 -10.66 -7.59 -13.20
N LYS A 291 -10.43 -6.83 -12.12
CA LYS A 291 -11.06 -5.52 -11.92
C LYS A 291 -10.13 -4.40 -12.32
N THR A 292 -10.67 -3.47 -13.08
CA THR A 292 -9.97 -2.22 -13.39
C THR A 292 -9.99 -1.26 -12.23
N THR A 293 -9.10 -0.28 -12.25
CA THR A 293 -9.01 0.78 -11.24
C THR A 293 -9.14 2.15 -11.89
N ILE A 294 -9.93 3.02 -11.29
CA ILE A 294 -9.93 4.46 -11.53
C ILE A 294 -9.07 5.08 -10.44
N ALA A 295 -7.92 5.66 -10.79
CA ALA A 295 -6.93 6.10 -9.82
C ALA A 295 -6.49 7.55 -10.04
N SER A 296 -6.15 8.23 -8.94
CA SER A 296 -5.47 9.53 -9.01
C SER A 296 -4.12 9.39 -9.70
N ASP A 297 -3.77 10.34 -10.57
CA ASP A 297 -2.46 10.42 -11.22
C ASP A 297 -1.41 10.97 -10.25
N VAL A 298 -0.93 10.10 -9.37
CA VAL A 298 0.12 10.39 -8.38
C VAL A 298 1.23 9.34 -8.43
N PRO A 299 2.44 9.66 -7.91
CA PRO A 299 3.51 8.67 -7.77
C PRO A 299 3.04 7.39 -7.09
N GLY A 300 3.50 6.24 -7.58
CA GLY A 300 3.10 4.91 -7.12
C GLY A 300 1.81 4.40 -7.74
N LEU A 301 0.73 5.20 -7.86
CA LEU A 301 -0.46 4.79 -8.61
C LEU A 301 -0.20 4.83 -10.11
N ARG A 302 0.55 5.80 -10.61
CA ARG A 302 1.03 5.86 -11.99
C ARG A 302 1.91 4.66 -12.38
N ASP A 303 2.58 4.06 -11.40
CA ASP A 303 3.40 2.86 -11.61
C ASP A 303 2.56 1.57 -11.58
N SER A 304 1.46 1.55 -10.83
CA SER A 304 0.59 0.37 -10.65
C SER A 304 -0.61 0.36 -11.59
N VAL A 305 -1.00 1.51 -12.14
CA VAL A 305 -2.08 1.65 -13.13
C VAL A 305 -1.48 2.24 -14.40
N ARG A 306 -1.58 1.50 -15.52
CA ARG A 306 -1.23 1.99 -16.84
C ARG A 306 -2.48 2.65 -17.45
N ASP A 307 -2.43 3.97 -17.64
CA ASP A 307 -3.58 4.73 -18.13
C ASP A 307 -4.06 4.24 -19.49
N GLY A 308 -5.37 4.02 -19.63
CA GLY A 308 -6.00 3.49 -20.84
C GLY A 308 -5.69 2.02 -21.16
N GLU A 309 -4.76 1.36 -20.40
CA GLU A 309 -4.39 -0.04 -20.63
C GLU A 309 -4.91 -0.96 -19.49
N THR A 310 -4.67 -0.61 -18.23
CA THR A 310 -5.07 -1.42 -17.07
C THR A 310 -6.08 -0.72 -16.17
N GLY A 311 -6.29 0.57 -16.37
CA GLY A 311 -7.21 1.43 -15.64
C GLY A 311 -7.28 2.81 -16.25
N ILE A 312 -7.88 3.74 -15.52
CA ILE A 312 -7.98 5.16 -15.91
C ILE A 312 -7.33 5.99 -14.82
N LEU A 313 -6.38 6.86 -15.21
CA LEU A 313 -5.81 7.87 -14.34
C LEU A 313 -6.56 9.20 -14.52
N PHE A 314 -6.78 9.89 -13.40
CA PHE A 314 -7.38 11.24 -13.40
C PHE A 314 -6.54 12.20 -12.54
N PRO A 315 -6.57 13.52 -12.79
CA PRO A 315 -5.82 14.50 -12.00
C PRO A 315 -6.15 14.41 -10.51
N SER A 316 -5.14 14.35 -9.66
CA SER A 316 -5.32 14.17 -8.22
C SER A 316 -6.20 15.26 -7.61
N GLY A 317 -7.26 14.86 -6.90
CA GLY A 317 -8.22 15.76 -6.27
C GLY A 317 -9.32 16.28 -7.21
N ASP A 318 -9.29 15.94 -8.49
CA ASP A 318 -10.29 16.34 -9.49
C ASP A 318 -11.50 15.39 -9.46
N ALA A 319 -12.49 15.71 -8.65
CA ALA A 319 -13.73 14.93 -8.53
C ALA A 319 -14.54 14.88 -9.84
N PRO A 320 -14.72 15.96 -10.62
CA PRO A 320 -15.32 15.92 -11.94
C PRO A 320 -14.63 14.95 -12.91
N ALA A 321 -13.30 14.95 -12.99
CA ALA A 321 -12.56 14.03 -13.85
C ALA A 321 -12.73 12.58 -13.39
N CYS A 322 -12.74 12.34 -12.06
CA CYS A 322 -13.03 11.01 -11.49
C CYS A 322 -14.45 10.55 -11.86
N ALA A 323 -15.44 11.42 -11.77
CA ALA A 323 -16.83 11.12 -12.15
C ALA A 323 -16.94 10.76 -13.63
N SER A 324 -16.26 11.51 -14.52
CA SER A 324 -16.21 11.21 -15.95
C SER A 324 -15.57 9.85 -16.25
N ALA A 325 -14.52 9.49 -15.49
CA ALA A 325 -13.92 8.15 -15.57
C ALA A 325 -14.89 7.05 -15.07
N MET A 326 -15.68 7.33 -14.03
CA MET A 326 -16.73 6.42 -13.56
C MET A 326 -17.81 6.22 -14.63
N GLU A 327 -18.29 7.29 -15.29
CA GLU A 327 -19.25 7.21 -16.40
C GLU A 327 -18.70 6.32 -17.51
N LYS A 328 -17.47 6.58 -17.97
CA LYS A 328 -16.82 5.79 -19.02
C LYS A 328 -16.72 4.30 -18.69
N ILE A 329 -16.40 3.94 -17.43
CA ILE A 329 -16.34 2.55 -16.99
C ILE A 329 -17.74 1.93 -16.83
N TYR A 330 -18.73 2.71 -16.45
CA TYR A 330 -20.10 2.24 -16.30
C TYR A 330 -20.77 1.96 -17.66
N ASP A 331 -20.69 2.93 -18.57
CA ASP A 331 -21.36 2.89 -19.86
C ASP A 331 -20.73 1.89 -20.84
N ASP A 332 -19.40 1.69 -20.78
CA ASP A 332 -18.67 0.80 -21.68
C ASP A 332 -18.22 -0.49 -20.96
N ALA A 333 -19.09 -1.51 -21.03
CA ALA A 333 -18.83 -2.82 -20.43
C ALA A 333 -17.65 -3.56 -21.09
N GLU A 334 -17.41 -3.33 -22.39
CA GLU A 334 -16.31 -3.96 -23.12
C GLU A 334 -14.98 -3.33 -22.72
N LEU A 335 -14.89 -2.01 -22.69
CA LEU A 335 -13.72 -1.29 -22.17
C LEU A 335 -13.42 -1.75 -20.75
N ARG A 336 -14.41 -1.76 -19.86
CA ARG A 336 -14.25 -2.22 -18.46
C ARG A 336 -13.66 -3.63 -18.39
N ALA A 337 -14.17 -4.57 -19.19
CA ALA A 337 -13.69 -5.93 -19.24
C ALA A 337 -12.27 -6.03 -19.83
N ASN A 338 -11.95 -5.24 -20.87
CA ASN A 338 -10.63 -5.19 -21.47
C ASN A 338 -9.57 -4.67 -20.49
N LEU A 339 -9.84 -3.53 -19.83
CA LEU A 339 -8.96 -2.97 -18.81
C LEU A 339 -8.73 -3.95 -17.66
N GLY A 340 -9.78 -4.65 -17.20
CA GLY A 340 -9.67 -5.64 -16.13
C GLY A 340 -8.81 -6.86 -16.52
N ARG A 341 -8.95 -7.37 -17.74
CA ARG A 341 -8.09 -8.45 -18.26
C ARG A 341 -6.62 -8.03 -18.36
N ASN A 342 -6.39 -6.83 -18.86
CA ASN A 342 -5.04 -6.27 -18.97
C ASN A 342 -4.43 -6.03 -17.59
N ALA A 343 -5.21 -5.50 -16.64
CA ALA A 343 -4.79 -5.32 -15.25
C ALA A 343 -4.35 -6.66 -14.63
N LYS A 344 -5.09 -7.75 -14.84
CA LYS A 344 -4.69 -9.07 -14.37
C LYS A 344 -3.37 -9.53 -15.00
N ARG A 345 -3.22 -9.41 -16.32
CA ARG A 345 -1.97 -9.77 -16.99
C ARG A 345 -0.80 -8.99 -16.42
N TYR A 346 -0.98 -7.69 -16.17
CA TYR A 346 0.04 -6.84 -15.55
C TYR A 346 0.35 -7.29 -14.11
N ALA A 347 -0.67 -7.54 -13.28
CA ALA A 347 -0.47 -7.98 -11.89
C ALA A 347 0.25 -9.33 -11.78
N LEU A 348 0.08 -10.24 -12.75
CA LEU A 348 0.77 -11.53 -12.78
C LEU A 348 2.28 -11.42 -13.04
N THR A 349 2.79 -10.27 -13.49
CA THR A 349 4.23 -10.03 -13.64
C THR A 349 4.94 -9.78 -12.30
N PHE A 350 4.19 -9.59 -11.22
CA PHE A 350 4.68 -9.32 -9.87
C PHE A 350 4.35 -10.48 -8.95
N SER A 351 5.35 -11.09 -8.31
CA SER A 351 5.13 -12.12 -7.30
C SER A 351 5.96 -11.88 -6.05
N TRP A 352 5.45 -12.31 -4.91
CA TRP A 352 6.19 -12.20 -3.65
C TRP A 352 7.45 -13.07 -3.64
N GLU A 353 7.45 -14.18 -4.38
CA GLU A 353 8.63 -15.04 -4.58
C GLU A 353 9.75 -14.29 -5.28
N LYS A 354 9.41 -13.57 -6.37
CA LYS A 354 10.37 -12.75 -7.10
C LYS A 354 10.90 -11.61 -6.22
N SER A 355 10.00 -10.89 -5.55
CA SER A 355 10.38 -9.79 -4.66
C SER A 355 11.29 -10.27 -3.52
N ALA A 356 11.02 -11.44 -2.94
CA ALA A 356 11.85 -11.99 -1.87
C ALA A 356 13.25 -12.40 -2.37
N ARG A 357 13.35 -13.04 -3.56
CA ARG A 357 14.66 -13.38 -4.16
C ARG A 357 15.47 -12.12 -4.47
N GLU A 358 14.89 -11.13 -5.14
CA GLU A 358 15.56 -9.88 -5.46
C GLU A 358 16.01 -9.14 -4.18
N THR A 359 15.20 -9.20 -3.13
CA THR A 359 15.55 -8.62 -1.82
C THR A 359 16.72 -9.39 -1.19
N LEU A 360 16.72 -10.72 -1.21
CA LEU A 360 17.80 -11.54 -0.68
C LEU A 360 19.12 -11.27 -1.43
N GLU A 361 19.11 -11.27 -2.76
CA GLU A 361 20.27 -10.92 -3.58
C GLU A 361 20.82 -9.52 -3.26
N LEU A 362 19.94 -8.56 -2.98
CA LEU A 362 20.35 -7.21 -2.60
C LEU A 362 20.97 -7.19 -1.19
N LEU A 363 20.44 -7.98 -0.25
CA LEU A 363 21.01 -8.15 1.08
C LEU A 363 22.40 -8.78 1.04
N GLU A 364 22.60 -9.85 0.24
CA GLU A 364 23.89 -10.50 0.05
C GLU A 364 24.93 -9.53 -0.53
N ARG A 365 24.59 -8.79 -1.59
CA ARG A 365 25.45 -7.74 -2.15
C ARG A 365 25.78 -6.64 -1.13
N THR A 366 24.84 -6.32 -0.25
CA THR A 366 25.05 -5.31 0.81
C THR A 366 26.06 -5.82 1.85
N VAL A 367 26.03 -7.10 2.18
CA VAL A 367 27.02 -7.75 3.06
C VAL A 367 28.39 -7.73 2.42
N GLU A 368 28.52 -8.18 1.17
CA GLU A 368 29.81 -8.22 0.42
C GLU A 368 30.43 -6.82 0.28
N GLY A 369 29.61 -5.81 -0.03
CA GLY A 369 30.06 -4.42 -0.13
C GLY A 369 30.47 -3.81 1.20
N GLY A 370 29.93 -4.29 2.31
CA GLY A 370 30.29 -3.89 3.68
C GLY A 370 31.59 -4.51 4.19
N VAL A 371 31.94 -5.69 3.72
CA VAL A 371 33.20 -6.38 4.08
C VAL A 371 34.43 -5.74 3.43
N ARG A 372 34.25 -5.03 2.31
CA ARG A 372 35.37 -4.41 1.53
C ARG A 372 35.74 -2.99 2.01
N LYS A 373 35.11 -2.44 3.04
CA LYS A 373 35.40 -1.13 3.65
C LYS A 373 35.92 -1.31 5.08
#